data_c7b59bdbe94122f0303ec630a4fabe0f
#
_entry.id   c7b59bdbe94122f0303ec630a4fabe0f
#
_cell.length_a   1.000
_cell.length_b   1.000
_cell.length_c   1.000
_cell.angle_alpha   90.00
_cell.angle_beta   90.00
_cell.angle_gamma   90.00
#
_symmetry.space_group_name_H-M   'P 1'
#
loop_
_entity.id
_entity.type
_entity.pdbx_description
1 polymer ?
#
loop_
_entity_poly.entity_id
_entity_poly.type
_entity_poly.pdbx_seq_one_letter_code
_entity_poly.pdbx_strand_id
1 'polypeptide(L)'
;MRVTLLGTGDTTGTPTVGCACATCEAARERGVSRSRFSVHVANERTGESLLVDFSPDFRRQFLDHDVALPDAGLVTHIHFDHLDGLGNVYRLVDGLPVHAPSETDPATNESVAETIRRKYDYLGDRISVQAREPFAPFETCGLRVQFVPVDHPPLRCFGLVVVNPETGAKLSLTGDTSYDI
;
A
#
# COMPACT_ATOMS: atom_id res chain seq x y z
N MET A 1 -11.04 6.57 -13.17
CA MET A 1 -10.11 5.96 -12.18
C MET A 1 -9.38 4.83 -12.87
N ARG A 2 -8.06 4.89 -12.94
CA ARG A 2 -7.20 3.84 -13.50
C ARG A 2 -6.44 3.16 -12.35
N VAL A 3 -6.44 1.84 -12.34
CA VAL A 3 -5.78 1.01 -11.32
C VAL A 3 -4.62 0.27 -11.98
N THR A 4 -3.42 0.41 -11.42
CA THR A 4 -2.22 -0.30 -11.85
C THR A 4 -1.70 -1.14 -10.70
N LEU A 5 -1.67 -2.46 -10.87
CA LEU A 5 -1.07 -3.37 -9.91
C LEU A 5 0.45 -3.35 -10.10
N LEU A 6 1.16 -2.63 -9.24
CA LEU A 6 2.63 -2.49 -9.32
C LEU A 6 3.34 -3.76 -8.85
N GLY A 7 2.76 -4.45 -7.89
CA GLY A 7 3.22 -5.72 -7.38
C GLY A 7 2.07 -6.54 -6.80
N THR A 8 2.14 -7.85 -6.95
CA THR A 8 1.11 -8.82 -6.52
C THR A 8 1.71 -10.02 -5.81
N GLY A 9 2.98 -9.96 -5.44
CA GLY A 9 3.66 -10.96 -4.64
C GLY A 9 3.47 -10.71 -3.15
N ASP A 10 3.74 -11.74 -2.39
CA ASP A 10 3.84 -11.70 -0.93
C ASP A 10 5.18 -11.11 -0.47
N THR A 11 5.42 -11.17 0.82
CA THR A 11 6.68 -10.78 1.50
C THR A 11 7.96 -11.23 0.78
N THR A 12 7.96 -12.41 0.17
CA THR A 12 9.15 -13.01 -0.47
C THR A 12 9.20 -12.74 -1.98
N GLY A 13 8.11 -12.34 -2.57
CA GLY A 13 7.93 -12.20 -4.01
C GLY A 13 7.95 -13.53 -4.76
N THR A 14 7.69 -13.48 -6.06
CA THR A 14 7.75 -14.67 -6.92
C THR A 14 8.62 -14.37 -8.15
N PRO A 15 9.66 -15.19 -8.48
CA PRO A 15 10.12 -16.37 -7.75
C PRO A 15 10.80 -16.02 -6.43
N THR A 16 10.54 -16.83 -5.41
CA THR A 16 11.18 -16.69 -4.10
C THR A 16 12.64 -17.16 -4.16
N VAL A 17 13.51 -16.46 -3.46
CA VAL A 17 14.94 -16.81 -3.38
C VAL A 17 15.11 -18.18 -2.76
N GLY A 18 15.84 -19.08 -3.45
CA GLY A 18 16.10 -20.45 -3.01
C GLY A 18 14.92 -21.42 -3.12
N CYS A 19 13.75 -20.97 -3.60
CA CYS A 19 12.58 -21.85 -3.76
C CYS A 19 12.63 -22.60 -5.09
N ALA A 20 12.43 -23.91 -5.04
CA ALA A 20 12.35 -24.81 -6.19
C ALA A 20 10.94 -25.40 -6.42
N CYS A 21 9.90 -24.73 -5.96
CA CYS A 21 8.53 -25.16 -6.25
C CYS A 21 8.17 -24.86 -7.72
N ALA A 22 7.18 -25.59 -8.24
CA ALA A 22 6.77 -25.50 -9.63
C ALA A 22 6.41 -24.06 -10.08
N THR A 23 5.81 -23.25 -9.19
CA THR A 23 5.48 -21.85 -9.48
C THR A 23 6.73 -21.01 -9.66
N CYS A 24 7.71 -21.13 -8.76
CA CYS A 24 8.96 -20.39 -8.84
C CYS A 24 9.84 -20.83 -10.01
N GLU A 25 9.85 -22.11 -10.33
CA GLU A 25 10.56 -22.64 -11.51
C GLU A 25 9.93 -22.12 -12.81
N ALA A 26 8.61 -22.22 -12.95
CA ALA A 26 7.90 -21.68 -14.10
C ALA A 26 8.06 -20.16 -14.26
N ALA A 27 8.13 -19.42 -13.16
CA ALA A 27 8.39 -17.97 -13.19
C ALA A 27 9.79 -17.67 -13.72
N ARG A 28 10.82 -18.40 -13.28
CA ARG A 28 12.20 -18.26 -13.79
C ARG A 28 12.30 -18.63 -15.28
N GLU A 29 11.69 -19.74 -15.69
CA GLU A 29 11.69 -20.20 -17.08
C GLU A 29 11.05 -19.17 -18.01
N ARG A 30 9.98 -18.50 -17.56
CA ARG A 30 9.27 -17.48 -18.33
C ARG A 30 9.86 -16.07 -18.22
N GLY A 31 10.85 -15.88 -17.35
CA GLY A 31 11.42 -14.56 -17.06
C GLY A 31 10.42 -13.57 -16.45
N VAL A 32 9.41 -14.08 -15.72
CA VAL A 32 8.40 -13.24 -15.05
C VAL A 32 8.64 -13.20 -13.55
N SER A 33 8.25 -12.08 -12.93
CA SER A 33 8.32 -11.93 -11.49
C SER A 33 7.10 -11.19 -10.97
N ARG A 34 6.74 -11.45 -9.71
CA ARG A 34 5.79 -10.65 -8.94
C ARG A 34 6.55 -10.01 -7.78
N SER A 35 6.70 -8.69 -7.85
CA SER A 35 7.21 -7.88 -6.76
C SER A 35 6.18 -7.81 -5.63
N ARG A 36 6.60 -7.36 -4.43
CA ARG A 36 5.73 -7.25 -3.25
C ARG A 36 4.57 -6.32 -3.54
N PHE A 37 3.47 -6.55 -2.82
CA PHE A 37 2.20 -5.86 -3.03
C PHE A 37 2.34 -4.34 -3.03
N SER A 38 1.80 -3.71 -4.05
CA SER A 38 1.56 -2.26 -4.12
C SER A 38 0.61 -1.94 -5.27
N VAL A 39 -0.28 -0.97 -5.08
CA VAL A 39 -1.27 -0.58 -6.09
C VAL A 39 -1.27 0.94 -6.28
N HIS A 40 -1.17 1.36 -7.53
CA HIS A 40 -1.30 2.77 -7.92
C HIS A 40 -2.72 3.02 -8.46
N VAL A 41 -3.39 4.05 -7.92
CA VAL A 41 -4.75 4.43 -8.30
C VAL A 41 -4.76 5.87 -8.77
N ALA A 42 -4.88 6.09 -10.07
CA ALA A 42 -4.94 7.43 -10.66
C ALA A 42 -6.39 7.89 -10.86
N ASN A 43 -6.67 9.10 -10.42
CA ASN A 43 -7.89 9.82 -10.77
C ASN A 43 -7.65 10.60 -12.06
N GLU A 44 -8.07 10.04 -13.19
CA GLU A 44 -7.80 10.62 -14.52
C GLU A 44 -8.43 12.00 -14.74
N ARG A 45 -9.39 12.39 -13.91
CA ARG A 45 -10.01 13.70 -13.99
C ARG A 45 -9.17 14.80 -13.32
N THR A 46 -8.64 14.53 -12.12
CA THR A 46 -7.82 15.50 -11.38
C THR A 46 -6.35 15.44 -11.77
N GLY A 47 -5.91 14.32 -12.34
CA GLY A 47 -4.51 14.01 -12.59
C GLY A 47 -3.76 13.52 -11.34
N GLU A 48 -4.41 13.52 -10.18
CA GLU A 48 -3.82 13.07 -8.92
C GLU A 48 -3.89 11.56 -8.76
N SER A 49 -3.03 11.01 -7.90
CA SER A 49 -2.95 9.57 -7.68
C SER A 49 -2.67 9.19 -6.23
N LEU A 50 -3.13 7.97 -5.89
CA LEU A 50 -2.89 7.31 -4.62
C LEU A 50 -1.91 6.15 -4.81
N LEU A 51 -1.03 5.93 -3.84
CA LEU A 51 -0.27 4.69 -3.70
C LEU A 51 -0.81 3.91 -2.50
N VAL A 52 -1.25 2.69 -2.73
CA VAL A 52 -1.61 1.73 -1.68
C VAL A 52 -0.41 0.87 -1.40
N ASP A 53 0.08 0.95 -0.18
CA ASP A 53 1.28 0.34 0.36
C ASP A 53 2.59 0.70 -0.35
N PHE A 54 3.59 0.94 0.46
CA PHE A 54 4.94 1.33 0.03
C PHE A 54 5.86 0.11 0.05
N SER A 55 5.81 -0.66 -1.02
CA SER A 55 6.68 -1.82 -1.20
C SER A 55 8.16 -1.43 -1.20
N PRO A 56 9.08 -2.25 -0.64
CA PRO A 56 10.53 -2.06 -0.81
C PRO A 56 10.97 -2.11 -2.28
N ASP A 57 10.16 -2.69 -3.17
CA ASP A 57 10.37 -2.70 -4.62
C ASP A 57 9.95 -1.40 -5.31
N PHE A 58 9.56 -0.36 -4.56
CA PHE A 58 9.05 0.92 -5.02
C PHE A 58 9.76 1.46 -6.27
N ARG A 59 11.10 1.62 -6.20
CA ARG A 59 11.87 2.16 -7.33
C ARG A 59 11.68 1.33 -8.60
N ARG A 60 11.75 0.01 -8.50
CA ARG A 60 11.61 -0.89 -9.65
C ARG A 60 10.19 -0.84 -10.20
N GLN A 61 9.20 -0.91 -9.32
CA GLN A 61 7.79 -0.85 -9.68
C GLN A 61 7.44 0.41 -10.46
N PHE A 62 7.90 1.58 -9.99
CA PHE A 62 7.62 2.85 -10.66
C PHE A 62 8.29 2.98 -12.04
N LEU A 63 9.51 2.47 -12.18
CA LEU A 63 10.22 2.46 -13.47
C LEU A 63 9.60 1.47 -14.47
N ASP A 64 9.19 0.29 -14.01
CA ASP A 64 8.64 -0.74 -14.89
C ASP A 64 7.23 -0.40 -15.40
N HIS A 65 6.44 0.29 -14.59
CA HIS A 65 5.05 0.64 -14.92
C HIS A 65 4.88 2.07 -15.45
N ASP A 66 5.94 2.88 -15.44
CA ASP A 66 5.95 4.28 -15.88
C ASP A 66 4.77 5.07 -15.30
N VAL A 67 4.57 4.97 -13.98
CA VAL A 67 3.52 5.70 -13.25
C VAL A 67 4.09 6.94 -12.58
N ALA A 68 3.24 7.96 -12.41
CA ALA A 68 3.59 9.19 -11.71
C ALA A 68 3.83 8.93 -10.21
N LEU A 69 4.61 9.81 -9.56
CA LEU A 69 4.72 9.81 -8.10
C LEU A 69 3.34 10.08 -7.48
N PRO A 70 3.01 9.45 -6.35
CA PRO A 70 1.71 9.62 -5.75
C PRO A 70 1.55 11.00 -5.08
N ASP A 71 0.34 11.52 -5.11
CA ASP A 71 -0.06 12.74 -4.39
C ASP A 71 -0.52 12.42 -2.96
N ALA A 72 -0.86 11.15 -2.69
CA ALA A 72 -1.13 10.64 -1.35
C ALA A 72 -0.77 9.15 -1.24
N GLY A 73 -0.41 8.71 -0.04
CA GLY A 73 -0.18 7.31 0.30
C GLY A 73 -1.25 6.75 1.24
N LEU A 74 -1.50 5.46 1.12
CA LEU A 74 -2.36 4.67 2.01
C LEU A 74 -1.53 3.49 2.51
N VAL A 75 -1.49 3.26 3.83
CA VAL A 75 -0.78 2.11 4.41
C VAL A 75 -1.77 1.21 5.11
N THR A 76 -1.83 -0.06 4.69
CA THR A 76 -2.79 -1.05 5.21
C THR A 76 -2.35 -1.63 6.55
N HIS A 77 -1.07 -1.93 6.72
CA HIS A 77 -0.50 -2.48 7.95
C HIS A 77 1.02 -2.31 7.99
N ILE A 78 1.66 -2.77 9.07
CA ILE A 78 3.06 -2.45 9.39
C ILE A 78 4.09 -3.47 8.92
N HIS A 79 3.72 -4.53 8.20
CA HIS A 79 4.71 -5.44 7.64
C HIS A 79 5.65 -4.69 6.69
N PHE A 80 6.92 -5.11 6.67
CA PHE A 80 7.97 -4.38 5.96
C PHE A 80 7.71 -4.31 4.45
N ASP A 81 7.10 -5.32 3.88
CA ASP A 81 6.78 -5.40 2.45
C ASP A 81 5.65 -4.46 2.03
N HIS A 82 4.87 -3.93 2.96
CA HIS A 82 3.85 -2.91 2.75
C HIS A 82 4.28 -1.50 3.19
N LEU A 83 5.28 -1.40 4.07
CA LEU A 83 5.63 -0.13 4.71
C LEU A 83 7.04 0.37 4.36
N ASP A 84 8.04 -0.50 4.22
CA ASP A 84 9.43 -0.07 4.24
C ASP A 84 9.88 0.67 2.97
N GLY A 85 9.12 0.58 1.90
CA GLY A 85 9.28 1.43 0.73
C GLY A 85 9.02 2.91 0.98
N LEU A 86 8.36 3.28 2.07
CA LEU A 86 8.10 4.68 2.43
C LEU A 86 9.41 5.49 2.55
N GLY A 87 10.49 4.87 3.01
CA GLY A 87 11.80 5.49 3.03
C GLY A 87 12.36 5.88 1.65
N ASN A 88 11.89 5.25 0.57
CA ASN A 88 12.34 5.58 -0.79
C ASN A 88 11.78 6.91 -1.31
N VAL A 89 10.65 7.38 -0.78
CA VAL A 89 10.03 8.63 -1.23
C VAL A 89 10.73 9.88 -0.71
N TYR A 90 11.63 9.73 0.25
CA TYR A 90 12.27 10.83 1.02
C TYR A 90 12.75 12.03 0.18
N ARG A 91 13.32 11.78 -1.01
CA ARG A 91 13.82 12.85 -1.89
C ARG A 91 12.94 13.09 -3.12
N LEU A 92 11.86 12.35 -3.24
CA LEU A 92 11.01 12.37 -4.44
C LEU A 92 9.72 13.17 -4.21
N VAL A 93 9.32 13.34 -2.96
CA VAL A 93 8.08 14.03 -2.57
C VAL A 93 8.37 15.10 -1.53
N ASP A 94 7.42 16.03 -1.38
CA ASP A 94 7.43 17.09 -0.38
C ASP A 94 6.05 17.20 0.24
N GLY A 95 5.96 16.95 1.56
CA GLY A 95 4.70 17.02 2.29
C GLY A 95 3.67 15.94 1.92
N LEU A 96 4.10 14.75 1.43
CA LEU A 96 3.19 13.69 1.03
C LEU A 96 2.24 13.28 2.17
N PRO A 97 0.91 13.44 2.03
CA PRO A 97 -0.04 12.91 3.00
C PRO A 97 -0.03 11.38 2.94
N VAL A 98 0.23 10.75 4.09
CA VAL A 98 0.20 9.30 4.27
C VAL A 98 -0.93 8.95 5.23
N HIS A 99 -2.01 8.40 4.69
CA HIS A 99 -3.17 7.97 5.48
C HIS A 99 -2.95 6.57 6.02
N ALA A 100 -3.20 6.37 7.29
CA ALA A 100 -3.04 5.08 7.95
C ALA A 100 -4.08 4.89 9.06
N PRO A 101 -4.49 3.65 9.36
CA PRO A 101 -5.46 3.35 10.41
C PRO A 101 -5.00 3.86 11.78
N SER A 102 -5.96 4.37 12.56
CA SER A 102 -5.76 4.86 13.93
C SER A 102 -6.08 3.82 15.00
N GLU A 103 -6.66 2.68 14.63
CA GLU A 103 -6.99 1.62 15.57
C GLU A 103 -5.71 0.99 16.14
N THR A 104 -5.62 0.93 17.48
CA THR A 104 -4.48 0.33 18.17
C THR A 104 -4.43 -1.18 17.96
N ASP A 105 -3.28 -1.67 17.55
CA ASP A 105 -3.00 -3.10 17.43
C ASP A 105 -2.64 -3.66 18.82
N PRO A 106 -3.36 -4.69 19.32
CA PRO A 106 -3.05 -5.30 20.61
C PRO A 106 -1.66 -5.95 20.68
N ALA A 107 -1.10 -6.38 19.55
CA ALA A 107 0.20 -7.05 19.52
C ALA A 107 1.36 -6.06 19.67
N THR A 108 1.22 -4.83 19.16
CA THR A 108 2.26 -3.80 19.18
C THR A 108 1.98 -2.67 20.16
N ASN A 109 0.73 -2.55 20.61
CA ASN A 109 0.20 -1.45 21.41
C ASN A 109 0.34 -0.07 20.74
N GLU A 110 0.43 -0.06 19.41
CA GLU A 110 0.45 1.13 18.57
C GLU A 110 -0.51 0.94 17.39
N SER A 111 -1.03 2.01 16.85
CA SER A 111 -1.71 2.00 15.55
C SER A 111 -0.71 2.02 14.39
N VAL A 112 -1.16 1.71 13.19
CA VAL A 112 -0.34 1.86 11.97
C VAL A 112 0.19 3.29 11.84
N ALA A 113 -0.67 4.29 12.09
CA ALA A 113 -0.29 5.69 12.03
C ALA A 113 0.79 6.07 13.05
N GLU A 114 0.70 5.58 14.28
CA GLU A 114 1.70 5.81 15.34
C GLU A 114 3.03 5.14 15.00
N THR A 115 3.00 3.90 14.53
CA THR A 115 4.20 3.18 14.08
C THR A 115 4.92 3.93 12.97
N ILE A 116 4.19 4.47 11.98
CA ILE A 116 4.78 5.26 10.90
C ILE A 116 5.44 6.52 11.47
N ARG A 117 4.76 7.29 12.32
CA ARG A 117 5.33 8.50 12.94
C ARG A 117 6.61 8.20 13.69
N ARG A 118 6.64 7.14 14.48
CA ARG A 118 7.83 6.73 15.26
C ARG A 118 8.95 6.23 14.36
N LYS A 119 8.65 5.34 13.40
CA LYS A 119 9.65 4.67 12.56
C LYS A 119 10.28 5.63 11.54
N TYR A 120 9.52 6.58 11.04
CA TYR A 120 9.92 7.49 9.97
C TYR A 120 10.00 8.96 10.40
N ASP A 121 10.17 9.22 11.70
CA ASP A 121 10.34 10.57 12.25
C ASP A 121 11.46 11.37 11.53
N TYR A 122 12.52 10.68 11.12
CA TYR A 122 13.64 11.27 10.38
C TYR A 122 13.26 11.81 8.99
N LEU A 123 12.11 11.45 8.44
CA LEU A 123 11.63 12.01 7.17
C LEU A 123 11.12 13.46 7.33
N GLY A 124 10.84 13.89 8.57
CA GLY A 124 10.40 15.25 8.87
C GLY A 124 9.19 15.65 8.04
N ASP A 125 9.25 16.84 7.46
CA ASP A 125 8.15 17.42 6.66
C ASP A 125 7.95 16.76 5.28
N ARG A 126 8.75 15.74 4.93
CA ARG A 126 8.58 15.03 3.65
C ARG A 126 7.31 14.21 3.57
N ILE A 127 6.80 13.78 4.73
CA ILE A 127 5.52 13.08 4.84
C ILE A 127 4.66 13.73 5.93
N SER A 128 3.35 13.64 5.77
CA SER A 128 2.37 14.09 6.76
C SER A 128 1.43 12.94 7.11
N VAL A 129 1.62 12.30 8.27
CA VAL A 129 0.85 11.11 8.66
C VAL A 129 -0.53 11.49 9.16
N GLN A 130 -1.54 11.06 8.43
CA GLN A 130 -2.97 11.28 8.68
C GLN A 130 -3.60 10.02 9.26
N ALA A 131 -3.88 10.00 10.56
CA ALA A 131 -4.59 8.90 11.21
C ALA A 131 -6.06 8.87 10.77
N ARG A 132 -6.58 7.70 10.41
CA ARG A 132 -7.94 7.49 9.92
C ARG A 132 -8.64 6.39 10.70
N GLU A 133 -9.84 6.67 11.17
CA GLU A 133 -10.65 5.66 11.84
C GLU A 133 -11.16 4.64 10.81
N PRO A 134 -11.11 3.34 11.13
CA PRO A 134 -11.73 2.31 10.31
C PRO A 134 -13.23 2.58 10.13
N PHE A 135 -13.77 2.21 8.98
CA PHE A 135 -15.17 2.45 8.55
C PHE A 135 -15.56 3.92 8.40
N ALA A 136 -14.72 4.89 8.77
CA ALA A 136 -14.97 6.30 8.52
C ALA A 136 -14.41 6.70 7.14
N PRO A 137 -15.27 7.08 6.17
CA PRO A 137 -14.79 7.49 4.86
C PRO A 137 -14.13 8.87 4.93
N PHE A 138 -13.09 9.07 4.12
CA PHE A 138 -12.42 10.36 3.92
C PHE A 138 -12.16 10.61 2.44
N GLU A 139 -11.87 11.85 2.08
CA GLU A 139 -11.57 12.23 0.70
C GLU A 139 -10.10 12.58 0.55
N THR A 140 -9.50 12.11 -0.54
CA THR A 140 -8.11 12.43 -0.95
C THR A 140 -7.97 12.19 -2.45
N CYS A 141 -7.22 13.02 -3.16
CA CYS A 141 -7.03 12.96 -4.62
C CYS A 141 -8.37 12.89 -5.42
N GLY A 142 -9.42 13.57 -4.92
CA GLY A 142 -10.76 13.52 -5.52
C GLY A 142 -11.43 12.13 -5.47
N LEU A 143 -10.95 11.24 -4.63
CA LEU A 143 -11.51 9.91 -4.38
C LEU A 143 -11.97 9.81 -2.93
N ARG A 144 -13.03 9.03 -2.69
CA ARG A 144 -13.49 8.68 -1.34
C ARG A 144 -12.88 7.34 -0.96
N VAL A 145 -12.21 7.30 0.19
CA VAL A 145 -11.47 6.14 0.68
C VAL A 145 -11.99 5.74 2.06
N GLN A 146 -11.98 4.44 2.34
CA GLN A 146 -12.35 3.88 3.63
C GLN A 146 -11.45 2.68 3.94
N PHE A 147 -10.88 2.64 5.15
CA PHE A 147 -10.22 1.45 5.67
C PHE A 147 -11.24 0.47 6.26
N VAL A 148 -11.06 -0.82 5.99
CA VAL A 148 -11.92 -1.91 6.48
C VAL A 148 -11.04 -2.98 7.11
N PRO A 149 -11.24 -3.35 8.38
CA PRO A 149 -10.45 -4.41 9.01
C PRO A 149 -10.54 -5.72 8.24
N VAL A 150 -9.42 -6.41 8.12
CA VAL A 150 -9.31 -7.76 7.54
C VAL A 150 -8.52 -8.66 8.50
N ASP A 151 -8.67 -9.98 8.35
CA ASP A 151 -8.01 -10.94 9.20
C ASP A 151 -6.60 -11.26 8.69
N HIS A 152 -5.57 -10.86 9.44
CA HIS A 152 -4.17 -11.11 9.13
C HIS A 152 -3.31 -11.20 10.41
N PRO A 153 -3.55 -12.23 11.26
CA PRO A 153 -2.85 -12.34 12.53
C PRO A 153 -1.32 -12.52 12.33
N PRO A 154 -0.49 -12.04 13.28
CA PRO A 154 -0.90 -11.50 14.59
C PRO A 154 -1.23 -10.00 14.59
N LEU A 155 -1.08 -9.31 13.46
CA LEU A 155 -1.24 -7.85 13.37
C LEU A 155 -2.64 -7.42 12.93
N ARG A 156 -3.03 -6.22 13.35
CA ARG A 156 -4.17 -5.52 12.75
C ARG A 156 -3.83 -5.14 11.31
N CYS A 157 -4.65 -5.61 10.37
CA CYS A 157 -4.52 -5.32 8.96
C CYS A 157 -5.84 -4.75 8.41
N PHE A 158 -5.72 -3.95 7.36
CA PHE A 158 -6.87 -3.27 6.79
C PHE A 158 -6.86 -3.39 5.27
N GLY A 159 -8.00 -3.77 4.72
CA GLY A 159 -8.32 -3.56 3.32
C GLY A 159 -8.81 -2.14 3.08
N LEU A 160 -9.10 -1.84 1.83
CA LEU A 160 -9.53 -0.53 1.36
C LEU A 160 -10.75 -0.62 0.46
N VAL A 161 -11.65 0.34 0.60
CA VAL A 161 -12.66 0.65 -0.40
C VAL A 161 -12.37 2.04 -0.95
N VAL A 162 -12.14 2.14 -2.25
CA VAL A 162 -11.89 3.40 -2.96
C VAL A 162 -13.03 3.63 -3.96
N VAL A 163 -13.69 4.77 -3.86
CA VAL A 163 -14.84 5.12 -4.71
C VAL A 163 -14.52 6.43 -5.45
N ASN A 164 -14.74 6.42 -6.75
CA ASN A 164 -14.82 7.67 -7.50
C ASN A 164 -16.24 8.23 -7.33
N PRO A 165 -16.43 9.36 -6.63
CA PRO A 165 -17.77 9.85 -6.30
C PRO A 165 -18.56 10.35 -7.53
N GLU A 166 -17.88 10.70 -8.62
CA GLU A 166 -18.52 11.20 -9.83
C GLU A 166 -19.04 10.08 -10.73
N THR A 167 -18.26 9.01 -10.86
CA THR A 167 -18.61 7.89 -11.78
C THR A 167 -19.30 6.74 -11.05
N GLY A 168 -19.22 6.70 -9.72
CA GLY A 168 -19.65 5.57 -8.90
C GLY A 168 -18.75 4.34 -9.00
N ALA A 169 -17.65 4.41 -9.76
CA ALA A 169 -16.70 3.31 -9.87
C ALA A 169 -16.07 3.00 -8.50
N LYS A 170 -16.04 1.72 -8.15
CA LYS A 170 -15.56 1.23 -6.86
C LYS A 170 -14.46 0.21 -7.04
N LEU A 171 -13.39 0.35 -6.27
CA LEU A 171 -12.31 -0.61 -6.09
C LEU A 171 -12.36 -1.10 -4.64
N SER A 172 -12.30 -2.41 -4.44
CA SER A 172 -12.09 -3.02 -3.12
C SER A 172 -10.81 -3.83 -3.16
N LEU A 173 -9.93 -3.57 -2.19
CA LEU A 173 -8.66 -4.28 -2.02
C LEU A 173 -8.67 -4.88 -0.61
N THR A 174 -8.47 -6.17 -0.49
CA THR A 174 -8.29 -6.82 0.81
C THR A 174 -6.87 -6.63 1.34
N GLY A 175 -5.88 -6.47 0.44
CA GLY A 175 -4.49 -6.60 0.82
C GLY A 175 -4.23 -8.02 1.35
N ASP A 176 -3.37 -8.10 2.36
CA ASP A 176 -3.08 -9.35 3.05
C ASP A 176 -4.23 -9.72 3.98
N THR A 177 -4.78 -10.89 3.76
CA THR A 177 -5.86 -11.45 4.60
C THR A 177 -5.76 -12.95 4.67
N SER A 178 -5.97 -13.49 5.88
CA SER A 178 -6.15 -14.91 6.09
C SER A 178 -7.58 -15.31 5.75
N TYR A 179 -7.75 -16.56 5.42
CA TYR A 179 -9.06 -17.17 5.29
C TYR A 179 -9.04 -18.49 6.05
N ASP A 180 -9.71 -18.52 7.19
CA ASP A 180 -10.00 -19.76 7.90
C ASP A 180 -11.23 -20.42 7.28
N ILE A 181 -11.03 -21.61 6.72
CA ILE A 181 -12.11 -22.43 6.16
C ILE A 181 -12.74 -23.28 7.27
#